data_f7dcbf7230a8a8b8e422bc2166a11961
#
_entry.id   f7dcbf7230a8a8b8e422bc2166a11961
#
_cell.length_a   1.000
_cell.length_b   1.000
_cell.length_c   1.000
_cell.angle_alpha   90.00
_cell.angle_beta   90.00
_cell.angle_gamma   90.00
#
_symmetry.space_group_name_H-M   'P 1'
#
loop_
_entity.id
_entity.type
_entity.pdbx_description
1 polymer ?
#
loop_
_entity_poly.entity_id
_entity_poly.type
_entity_poly.pdbx_seq_one_letter_code
_entity_poly.pdbx_strand_id
1 'polypeptide(L)'
;MKLTIRSVAISFFIILQLVAFDVKGDDYKVASGNKSLLVALGCFWCAEQAFEQYAPGVIEAVSGYAGANGIDNPRYQYHPGHYEVILIEYDPAKTSYSLLVQYAFRNLDPFDSFGQFCDKGSSYLPAIFYATEEERVEAEGVLNDILVMYPTWDASSIAVPILERPKFWKAEEYHQNYYIKNPGDYGYYKNACGRTKRLKSVWGDEEYYCYHDFDTSCFNNTVVNADGVEVNAEVNRKDVPVGTAGLMPQWVIILLVVGAAILVCLLSFCLCKKVKR
;
A
#
# COMPACT_ATOMS: atom_id res chain seq x y z
N MET A 1 -18.65 -61.65 0.04
CA MET A 1 -18.85 -60.38 0.78
C MET A 1 -18.12 -59.30 0.00
N LYS A 2 -18.85 -58.57 -0.87
CA LYS A 2 -18.29 -57.54 -1.76
C LYS A 2 -18.42 -56.18 -1.07
N LEU A 3 -17.32 -55.60 -0.59
CA LEU A 3 -17.29 -54.21 -0.10
C LEU A 3 -17.16 -53.28 -1.27
N THR A 4 -18.19 -52.48 -1.53
CA THR A 4 -18.29 -51.48 -2.56
C THR A 4 -17.50 -50.24 -2.17
N ILE A 5 -16.50 -49.94 -2.99
CA ILE A 5 -15.74 -48.66 -2.95
C ILE A 5 -16.63 -47.57 -3.56
N ARG A 6 -17.46 -46.91 -2.73
CA ARG A 6 -18.25 -45.73 -3.11
C ARG A 6 -18.49 -44.84 -1.90
N SER A 7 -17.45 -44.26 -1.30
CA SER A 7 -17.64 -43.24 -0.26
C SER A 7 -16.38 -42.40 0.08
N VAL A 8 -15.39 -42.29 -0.80
CA VAL A 8 -14.20 -41.47 -0.53
C VAL A 8 -14.06 -40.25 -1.44
N ALA A 9 -14.97 -40.10 -2.42
CA ALA A 9 -14.86 -39.02 -3.42
C ALA A 9 -15.66 -37.77 -3.13
N ILE A 10 -16.33 -37.63 -1.97
CA ILE A 10 -17.23 -36.49 -1.68
C ILE A 10 -16.66 -35.55 -0.58
N SER A 11 -15.53 -35.84 0.01
CA SER A 11 -14.97 -35.01 1.09
C SER A 11 -13.86 -34.03 0.68
N PHE A 12 -13.52 -33.89 -0.60
CA PHE A 12 -12.49 -32.95 -1.06
C PHE A 12 -13.01 -31.68 -1.74
N PHE A 13 -14.33 -31.48 -1.79
CA PHE A 13 -14.93 -30.36 -2.51
C PHE A 13 -15.57 -29.25 -1.67
N ILE A 14 -15.43 -29.30 -0.35
CA ILE A 14 -16.03 -28.29 0.54
C ILE A 14 -15.03 -27.82 1.58
N ILE A 15 -13.87 -27.31 1.22
CA ILE A 15 -13.06 -26.40 2.03
C ILE A 15 -12.33 -25.43 1.06
N LEU A 16 -13.06 -24.81 0.18
CA LEU A 16 -12.74 -23.49 -0.32
C LEU A 16 -13.76 -22.52 0.29
N GLN A 17 -13.85 -22.56 1.60
CA GLN A 17 -14.53 -21.50 2.32
C GLN A 17 -13.62 -20.27 2.21
N LEU A 18 -14.13 -19.30 1.45
CA LEU A 18 -13.92 -17.88 1.64
C LEU A 18 -13.44 -17.62 3.07
N VAL A 19 -12.14 -17.48 3.26
CA VAL A 19 -11.61 -16.74 4.39
C VAL A 19 -11.99 -15.30 4.06
N ALA A 20 -13.22 -14.91 4.39
CA ALA A 20 -13.52 -13.53 4.63
C ALA A 20 -12.52 -13.12 5.70
N PHE A 21 -11.48 -12.38 5.33
CA PHE A 21 -10.68 -11.66 6.28
C PHE A 21 -11.64 -10.70 6.97
N ASP A 22 -12.14 -11.15 8.11
CA ASP A 22 -12.82 -10.29 9.05
C ASP A 22 -11.76 -9.32 9.56
N VAL A 23 -11.68 -8.14 8.93
CA VAL A 23 -10.81 -7.03 9.36
C VAL A 23 -11.38 -6.58 10.70
N LYS A 24 -10.96 -7.28 11.75
CA LYS A 24 -11.35 -6.99 13.12
C LYS A 24 -10.87 -5.58 13.46
N GLY A 25 -11.79 -4.66 13.44
CA GLY A 25 -11.67 -3.42 14.17
C GLY A 25 -11.62 -2.11 13.41
N ASP A 26 -12.03 -2.05 12.15
CA ASP A 26 -12.31 -0.76 11.52
C ASP A 26 -13.67 -0.27 12.02
N ASP A 27 -13.67 0.85 12.75
CA ASP A 27 -14.92 1.55 13.14
C ASP A 27 -15.60 2.16 11.89
N TYR A 28 -14.90 2.22 10.76
CA TYR A 28 -15.40 2.66 9.46
C TYR A 28 -15.76 1.47 8.56
N LYS A 29 -16.99 1.48 8.06
CA LYS A 29 -17.49 0.43 7.15
C LYS A 29 -17.60 0.99 5.74
N VAL A 30 -16.79 0.45 4.85
CA VAL A 30 -16.91 0.69 3.40
C VAL A 30 -18.27 0.21 2.91
N ALA A 31 -18.97 1.03 2.12
CA ALA A 31 -20.27 0.68 1.58
C ALA A 31 -20.18 -0.52 0.62
N SER A 32 -21.26 -1.30 0.54
CA SER A 32 -21.29 -2.47 -0.33
C SER A 32 -21.08 -2.09 -1.79
N GLY A 33 -20.11 -2.74 -2.45
CA GLY A 33 -19.74 -2.49 -3.85
C GLY A 33 -18.58 -1.51 -4.00
N ASN A 34 -18.25 -0.73 -2.98
CA ASN A 34 -17.07 0.14 -2.96
C ASN A 34 -15.82 -0.62 -2.48
N LYS A 35 -14.67 -0.04 -2.75
CA LYS A 35 -13.37 -0.49 -2.25
C LYS A 35 -12.71 0.57 -1.39
N SER A 36 -11.62 0.23 -0.72
CA SER A 36 -10.88 1.19 0.08
C SER A 36 -9.38 1.07 -0.09
N LEU A 37 -8.68 2.21 0.06
CA LEU A 37 -7.24 2.32 0.14
C LEU A 37 -6.87 3.01 1.44
N LEU A 38 -5.82 2.55 2.13
CA LEU A 38 -5.25 3.20 3.31
C LEU A 38 -3.86 3.71 2.97
N VAL A 39 -3.59 5.01 3.26
CA VAL A 39 -2.27 5.62 3.00
C VAL A 39 -1.86 6.59 4.10
N ALA A 40 -0.55 6.71 4.32
CA ALA A 40 0.08 7.73 5.15
C ALA A 40 0.88 8.68 4.25
N LEU A 41 0.55 9.96 4.25
CA LEU A 41 1.17 10.98 3.38
C LEU A 41 1.66 12.22 4.18
N GLY A 42 2.05 12.02 5.44
CA GLY A 42 2.29 13.10 6.40
C GLY A 42 0.98 13.60 7.02
N CYS A 43 0.80 14.90 7.14
CA CYS A 43 -0.40 15.49 7.69
C CYS A 43 -1.68 15.00 6.98
N PHE A 44 -2.57 14.34 7.72
CA PHE A 44 -3.81 13.77 7.19
C PHE A 44 -4.80 14.83 6.67
N TRP A 45 -4.80 16.08 7.17
CA TRP A 45 -5.64 17.16 6.59
C TRP A 45 -5.29 17.46 5.13
N CYS A 46 -3.97 17.45 4.81
CA CYS A 46 -3.51 17.67 3.45
C CYS A 46 -3.83 16.48 2.54
N ALA A 47 -3.70 15.27 3.07
CA ALA A 47 -4.02 14.05 2.35
C ALA A 47 -5.54 13.94 2.10
N GLU A 48 -6.38 14.22 3.10
CA GLU A 48 -7.84 14.24 2.99
C GLU A 48 -8.29 15.22 1.89
N GLN A 49 -7.83 16.48 1.93
CA GLN A 49 -8.14 17.45 0.87
C GLN A 49 -7.71 16.95 -0.51
N ALA A 50 -6.49 16.41 -0.64
CA ALA A 50 -5.97 15.98 -1.92
C ALA A 50 -6.87 14.91 -2.56
N PHE A 51 -7.29 13.91 -1.79
CA PHE A 51 -8.12 12.83 -2.31
C PHE A 51 -9.56 13.25 -2.54
N GLU A 52 -10.19 13.98 -1.62
CA GLU A 52 -11.59 14.37 -1.78
C GLU A 52 -11.82 15.41 -2.89
N GLN A 53 -10.89 16.35 -3.06
CA GLN A 53 -11.07 17.40 -4.05
C GLN A 53 -10.56 17.03 -5.44
N TYR A 54 -9.53 16.18 -5.52
CA TYR A 54 -8.80 16.02 -6.77
C TYR A 54 -8.63 14.59 -7.26
N ALA A 55 -8.89 13.55 -6.44
CA ALA A 55 -8.75 12.17 -6.89
C ALA A 55 -10.03 11.63 -7.52
N PRO A 56 -9.95 11.01 -8.73
CA PRO A 56 -11.14 10.52 -9.43
C PRO A 56 -11.78 9.34 -8.72
N GLY A 57 -13.11 9.30 -8.69
CA GLY A 57 -13.87 8.17 -8.17
C GLY A 57 -13.79 8.00 -6.65
N VAL A 58 -13.13 8.90 -5.94
CA VAL A 58 -13.16 8.95 -4.48
C VAL A 58 -14.54 9.39 -4.02
N ILE A 59 -15.07 8.68 -3.02
CA ILE A 59 -16.38 8.93 -2.42
C ILE A 59 -16.20 9.69 -1.11
N GLU A 60 -15.26 9.23 -0.29
CA GLU A 60 -14.94 9.82 0.99
C GLU A 60 -13.47 9.50 1.35
N ALA A 61 -12.81 10.42 2.04
CA ALA A 61 -11.52 10.19 2.67
C ALA A 61 -11.61 10.53 4.16
N VAL A 62 -11.30 9.56 5.01
CA VAL A 62 -11.47 9.67 6.47
C VAL A 62 -10.11 9.75 7.13
N SER A 63 -9.83 10.87 7.80
CA SER A 63 -8.61 11.06 8.61
C SER A 63 -8.60 10.12 9.82
N GLY A 64 -7.44 9.50 10.10
CA GLY A 64 -7.32 8.53 11.18
C GLY A 64 -5.89 8.20 11.56
N TYR A 65 -5.77 7.17 12.37
CA TYR A 65 -4.51 6.62 12.86
C TYR A 65 -4.41 5.15 12.52
N ALA A 66 -3.23 4.68 12.11
CA ALA A 66 -2.97 3.27 11.86
C ALA A 66 -1.50 2.93 12.10
N GLY A 67 -1.22 1.75 12.67
CA GLY A 67 0.14 1.31 12.93
C GLY A 67 0.18 -0.10 13.54
N ALA A 68 1.14 -0.93 13.08
CA ALA A 68 1.21 -2.32 13.49
C ALA A 68 1.48 -2.52 15.00
N ASN A 69 2.22 -1.59 15.60
CA ASN A 69 2.62 -1.64 17.01
C ASN A 69 2.03 -0.50 17.83
N GLY A 70 0.94 0.10 17.34
CA GLY A 70 0.27 1.19 18.00
C GLY A 70 -0.58 0.74 19.18
N ILE A 71 -0.95 1.70 20.02
CA ILE A 71 -1.88 1.49 21.12
C ILE A 71 -3.32 1.41 20.63
N ASP A 72 -4.20 0.80 21.42
CA ASP A 72 -5.65 0.87 21.19
C ASP A 72 -6.21 2.27 21.51
N ASN A 73 -7.19 2.70 20.70
CA ASN A 73 -7.85 4.00 20.83
C ASN A 73 -6.88 5.19 20.82
N PRO A 74 -6.04 5.33 19.77
CA PRO A 74 -5.15 6.47 19.63
C PRO A 74 -5.94 7.78 19.57
N ARG A 75 -5.26 8.87 19.99
CA ARG A 75 -5.81 10.21 19.95
C ARG A 75 -4.74 11.18 19.49
N TYR A 76 -5.12 12.33 18.96
CA TYR A 76 -4.19 13.31 18.41
C TYR A 76 -3.02 13.64 19.36
N GLN A 77 -3.29 13.82 20.63
CA GLN A 77 -2.25 14.13 21.61
C GLN A 77 -1.40 12.91 22.02
N TYR A 78 -1.87 11.69 21.74
CA TYR A 78 -1.18 10.47 22.15
C TYR A 78 -1.54 9.28 21.24
N HIS A 79 -0.67 9.02 20.26
CA HIS A 79 -0.81 7.91 19.30
C HIS A 79 0.53 7.23 18.97
N PRO A 80 1.33 6.83 19.98
CA PRO A 80 2.62 6.20 19.74
C PRO A 80 2.47 4.94 18.89
N GLY A 81 3.38 4.77 17.92
CA GLY A 81 3.37 3.64 16.99
C GLY A 81 2.32 3.72 15.88
N HIS A 82 1.61 4.84 15.75
CA HIS A 82 0.68 5.10 14.66
C HIS A 82 1.20 6.18 13.71
N TYR A 83 0.86 6.00 12.44
CA TYR A 83 0.91 7.04 11.41
C TYR A 83 -0.38 7.87 11.46
N GLU A 84 -0.33 9.13 11.06
CA GLU A 84 -1.49 9.82 10.54
C GLU A 84 -1.79 9.25 9.15
N VAL A 85 -3.01 8.77 8.97
CA VAL A 85 -3.44 8.10 7.73
C VAL A 85 -4.77 8.65 7.24
N ILE A 86 -5.07 8.40 5.97
CA ILE A 86 -6.43 8.53 5.44
C ILE A 86 -6.91 7.18 4.91
N LEU A 87 -8.15 6.85 5.26
CA LEU A 87 -8.89 5.73 4.68
C LEU A 87 -9.78 6.29 3.58
N ILE A 88 -9.50 5.88 2.35
CA ILE A 88 -10.15 6.37 1.13
C ILE A 88 -11.15 5.33 0.68
N GLU A 89 -12.43 5.68 0.64
CA GLU A 89 -13.47 4.89 -0.01
C GLU A 89 -13.64 5.35 -1.45
N TYR A 90 -13.68 4.42 -2.41
CA TYR A 90 -13.77 4.74 -3.82
C TYR A 90 -14.70 3.79 -4.60
N ASP A 91 -15.25 4.30 -5.70
CA ASP A 91 -16.07 3.57 -6.66
C ASP A 91 -15.15 2.84 -7.68
N PRO A 92 -15.07 1.49 -7.64
CA PRO A 92 -14.22 0.73 -8.54
C PRO A 92 -14.64 0.78 -10.00
N ALA A 93 -15.83 1.32 -10.31
CA ALA A 93 -16.25 1.58 -11.69
C ALA A 93 -15.70 2.90 -12.26
N LYS A 94 -15.17 3.79 -11.40
CA LYS A 94 -14.65 5.11 -11.78
C LYS A 94 -13.15 5.25 -11.62
N THR A 95 -12.54 4.44 -10.77
CA THR A 95 -11.11 4.49 -10.49
C THR A 95 -10.59 3.10 -10.10
N SER A 96 -9.27 2.94 -9.97
CA SER A 96 -8.64 1.70 -9.56
C SER A 96 -7.72 1.91 -8.35
N TYR A 97 -7.40 0.82 -7.66
CA TYR A 97 -6.41 0.83 -6.59
C TYR A 97 -5.07 1.38 -7.08
N SER A 98 -4.55 0.87 -8.19
CA SER A 98 -3.27 1.29 -8.78
C SER A 98 -3.25 2.79 -9.10
N LEU A 99 -4.35 3.34 -9.65
CA LEU A 99 -4.47 4.75 -9.98
C LEU A 99 -4.42 5.62 -8.72
N LEU A 100 -5.14 5.22 -7.66
CA LEU A 100 -5.12 5.95 -6.39
C LEU A 100 -3.78 5.83 -5.66
N VAL A 101 -3.08 4.69 -5.78
CA VAL A 101 -1.70 4.54 -5.27
C VAL A 101 -0.73 5.46 -6.04
N GLN A 102 -0.86 5.53 -7.36
CA GLN A 102 -0.08 6.47 -8.18
C GLN A 102 -0.34 7.91 -7.75
N TYR A 103 -1.61 8.27 -7.51
CA TYR A 103 -2.00 9.58 -7.00
C TYR A 103 -1.42 9.84 -5.60
N ALA A 104 -1.40 8.84 -4.71
CA ALA A 104 -0.76 8.94 -3.40
C ALA A 104 0.72 9.29 -3.51
N PHE A 105 1.47 8.58 -4.36
CA PHE A 105 2.88 8.90 -4.61
C PHE A 105 3.09 10.34 -5.06
N ARG A 106 2.26 10.85 -5.97
CA ARG A 106 2.37 12.24 -6.45
C ARG A 106 2.06 13.30 -5.39
N ASN A 107 1.49 12.89 -4.28
CA ASN A 107 1.15 13.74 -3.14
C ASN A 107 2.13 13.65 -1.96
N LEU A 108 3.28 13.02 -2.13
CA LEU A 108 4.33 12.91 -1.11
C LEU A 108 5.73 13.18 -1.68
N ASP A 109 6.67 13.45 -0.77
CA ASP A 109 8.11 13.42 -1.06
C ASP A 109 8.62 12.00 -0.80
N PRO A 110 8.96 11.22 -1.85
CA PRO A 110 9.35 9.83 -1.68
C PRO A 110 10.73 9.66 -1.03
N PHE A 111 11.50 10.74 -0.88
CA PHE A 111 12.85 10.72 -0.31
C PHE A 111 12.89 11.15 1.16
N ASP A 112 11.78 11.63 1.73
CA ASP A 112 11.74 12.11 3.11
C ASP A 112 11.51 10.96 4.10
N SER A 113 12.58 10.47 4.69
CA SER A 113 12.55 9.37 5.67
C SER A 113 12.28 9.81 7.11
N PHE A 114 12.06 11.13 7.35
CA PHE A 114 11.85 11.69 8.69
C PHE A 114 10.46 12.29 8.91
N GLY A 115 9.61 12.21 7.90
CA GLY A 115 8.27 12.78 7.90
C GLY A 115 7.87 13.23 6.51
N GLN A 116 7.03 14.27 6.41
CA GLN A 116 6.65 14.85 5.13
C GLN A 116 6.64 16.38 5.24
N PHE A 117 7.36 17.05 4.35
CA PHE A 117 7.42 18.51 4.27
C PHE A 117 7.87 19.15 5.60
N CYS A 118 7.03 19.98 6.22
CA CYS A 118 7.34 20.59 7.50
C CYS A 118 7.04 19.68 8.70
N ASP A 119 6.25 18.64 8.52
CA ASP A 119 5.86 17.73 9.59
C ASP A 119 6.90 16.63 9.74
N LYS A 120 7.51 16.56 10.92
CA LYS A 120 8.58 15.60 11.22
C LYS A 120 8.21 14.72 12.41
N GLY A 121 8.66 13.47 12.34
CA GLY A 121 8.40 12.46 13.36
C GLY A 121 7.67 11.24 12.80
N SER A 122 7.59 10.20 13.63
CA SER A 122 7.10 8.88 13.23
C SER A 122 5.64 8.87 12.74
N SER A 123 4.82 9.80 13.23
CA SER A 123 3.41 9.90 12.81
C SER A 123 3.24 10.43 11.39
N TYR A 124 4.23 11.13 10.88
CA TYR A 124 4.20 11.77 9.55
C TYR A 124 5.03 11.04 8.49
N LEU A 125 5.51 9.84 8.80
CA LEU A 125 6.19 9.01 7.81
C LEU A 125 5.23 8.56 6.71
N PRO A 126 5.68 8.47 5.45
CA PRO A 126 4.85 7.98 4.37
C PRO A 126 4.74 6.46 4.39
N ALA A 127 3.59 5.93 3.95
CA ALA A 127 3.40 4.50 3.68
C ALA A 127 2.19 4.26 2.77
N ILE A 128 2.24 3.19 1.98
CA ILE A 128 1.09 2.62 1.28
C ILE A 128 0.73 1.31 1.97
N PHE A 129 -0.55 1.09 2.28
CA PHE A 129 -1.00 -0.10 2.97
C PHE A 129 -1.88 -0.96 2.07
N TYR A 130 -1.56 -2.25 1.98
CA TYR A 130 -2.33 -3.24 1.21
C TYR A 130 -3.13 -4.15 2.14
N ALA A 131 -4.33 -4.54 1.73
CA ALA A 131 -5.18 -5.49 2.46
C ALA A 131 -5.13 -6.89 1.85
N THR A 132 -4.72 -7.02 0.58
CA THR A 132 -4.63 -8.31 -0.12
C THR A 132 -3.31 -8.41 -0.88
N GLU A 133 -2.94 -9.63 -1.27
CA GLU A 133 -1.73 -9.87 -2.05
C GLU A 133 -1.81 -9.20 -3.43
N GLU A 134 -3.01 -9.14 -4.03
CA GLU A 134 -3.24 -8.44 -5.30
C GLU A 134 -2.95 -6.95 -5.16
N GLU A 135 -3.43 -6.31 -4.08
CA GLU A 135 -3.15 -4.90 -3.78
C GLU A 135 -1.65 -4.66 -3.56
N ARG A 136 -0.96 -5.60 -2.89
CA ARG A 136 0.50 -5.51 -2.72
C ARG A 136 1.22 -5.49 -4.07
N VAL A 137 0.89 -6.45 -4.93
CA VAL A 137 1.48 -6.54 -6.29
C VAL A 137 1.16 -5.29 -7.11
N GLU A 138 -0.05 -4.76 -7.02
CA GLU A 138 -0.43 -3.53 -7.70
C GLU A 138 0.37 -2.31 -7.18
N ALA A 139 0.53 -2.17 -5.87
CA ALA A 139 1.28 -1.07 -5.28
C ALA A 139 2.78 -1.13 -5.63
N GLU A 140 3.38 -2.32 -5.58
CA GLU A 140 4.77 -2.54 -6.01
C GLU A 140 4.95 -2.26 -7.52
N GLY A 141 3.95 -2.64 -8.33
CA GLY A 141 3.92 -2.33 -9.76
C GLY A 141 3.94 -0.82 -10.02
N VAL A 142 3.11 -0.06 -9.30
CA VAL A 142 3.10 1.42 -9.40
C VAL A 142 4.45 2.02 -9.03
N LEU A 143 5.08 1.56 -7.94
CA LEU A 143 6.41 2.04 -7.57
C LEU A 143 7.45 1.73 -8.65
N ASN A 144 7.40 0.53 -9.23
CA ASN A 144 8.30 0.17 -10.33
C ASN A 144 8.08 1.05 -11.56
N ASP A 145 6.83 1.33 -11.94
CA ASP A 145 6.50 2.22 -13.05
C ASP A 145 7.05 3.64 -12.81
N ILE A 146 6.96 4.14 -11.57
CA ILE A 146 7.56 5.42 -11.17
C ILE A 146 9.09 5.38 -11.35
N LEU A 147 9.76 4.34 -10.91
CA LEU A 147 11.21 4.21 -11.07
C LEU A 147 11.64 4.10 -12.55
N VAL A 148 10.82 3.50 -13.40
CA VAL A 148 11.04 3.51 -14.86
C VAL A 148 10.89 4.91 -15.45
N MET A 149 9.89 5.69 -15.00
CA MET A 149 9.71 7.08 -15.45
C MET A 149 10.82 8.02 -14.96
N TYR A 150 11.44 7.72 -13.82
CA TYR A 150 12.51 8.51 -13.22
C TYR A 150 13.81 7.70 -13.09
N PRO A 151 14.45 7.33 -14.21
CA PRO A 151 15.59 6.40 -14.23
C PRO A 151 16.84 6.92 -13.50
N THR A 152 16.87 8.18 -13.12
CA THR A 152 17.95 8.78 -12.32
C THR A 152 17.73 8.60 -10.81
N TRP A 153 16.56 8.10 -10.40
CA TRP A 153 16.28 7.87 -9.00
C TRP A 153 16.89 6.54 -8.54
N ASP A 154 17.53 6.58 -7.38
CA ASP A 154 18.00 5.36 -6.71
C ASP A 154 16.83 4.75 -5.93
N ALA A 155 16.43 3.55 -6.31
CA ALA A 155 15.35 2.82 -5.64
C ALA A 155 15.60 2.66 -4.12
N SER A 156 16.87 2.57 -3.70
CA SER A 156 17.23 2.47 -2.27
C SER A 156 17.01 3.76 -1.49
N SER A 157 16.85 4.89 -2.17
CA SER A 157 16.55 6.19 -1.57
C SER A 157 15.06 6.43 -1.34
N ILE A 158 14.19 5.56 -1.85
CA ILE A 158 12.73 5.67 -1.67
C ILE A 158 12.35 5.29 -0.25
N ALA A 159 11.80 6.24 0.48
CA ALA A 159 11.41 6.11 1.89
C ALA A 159 9.92 5.79 2.09
N VAL A 160 9.26 5.22 1.07
CA VAL A 160 7.83 4.91 1.09
C VAL A 160 7.65 3.39 1.12
N PRO A 161 7.50 2.78 2.29
CA PRO A 161 7.27 1.34 2.39
C PRO A 161 5.85 0.97 1.94
N ILE A 162 5.73 -0.22 1.36
CA ILE A 162 4.44 -0.87 1.06
C ILE A 162 4.25 -1.94 2.14
N LEU A 163 3.25 -1.77 3.00
CA LEU A 163 3.06 -2.52 4.24
C LEU A 163 1.69 -3.21 4.26
N GLU A 164 1.60 -4.30 5.02
CA GLU A 164 0.30 -4.88 5.34
C GLU A 164 -0.56 -3.89 6.14
N ARG A 165 -1.85 -3.82 5.79
CA ARG A 165 -2.80 -2.87 6.38
C ARG A 165 -3.05 -3.17 7.85
N PRO A 166 -2.67 -2.26 8.76
CA PRO A 166 -3.00 -2.40 10.17
C PRO A 166 -4.45 -1.98 10.44
N LYS A 167 -4.89 -2.15 11.69
CA LYS A 167 -6.17 -1.62 12.14
C LYS A 167 -6.21 -0.10 11.98
N PHE A 168 -7.30 0.38 11.37
CA PHE A 168 -7.60 1.79 11.25
C PHE A 168 -8.41 2.27 12.47
N TRP A 169 -8.09 3.47 12.93
CA TRP A 169 -8.79 4.18 13.99
C TRP A 169 -9.17 5.56 13.46
N LYS A 170 -10.48 5.85 13.36
CA LYS A 170 -10.94 7.16 12.92
C LYS A 170 -10.45 8.23 13.89
N ALA A 171 -9.88 9.31 13.36
CA ALA A 171 -9.50 10.47 14.16
C ALA A 171 -10.74 11.24 14.66
N GLU A 172 -10.52 12.09 15.62
CA GLU A 172 -11.56 12.90 16.24
C GLU A 172 -12.30 13.75 15.21
N GLU A 173 -13.58 14.00 15.44
CA GLU A 173 -14.46 14.66 14.48
C GLU A 173 -13.99 16.06 14.05
N TYR A 174 -13.25 16.76 14.91
CA TYR A 174 -12.70 18.08 14.55
C TYR A 174 -11.57 18.01 13.51
N HIS A 175 -10.97 16.81 13.28
CA HIS A 175 -9.98 16.60 12.23
C HIS A 175 -10.62 16.29 10.88
N GLN A 176 -11.82 15.70 10.86
CA GLN A 176 -12.51 15.35 9.62
C GLN A 176 -12.89 16.62 8.86
N ASN A 177 -12.57 16.68 7.56
CA ASN A 177 -12.85 17.84 6.71
C ASN A 177 -12.26 19.15 7.27
N TYR A 178 -11.08 19.09 7.89
CA TYR A 178 -10.47 20.27 8.53
C TYR A 178 -10.27 21.41 7.55
N TYR A 179 -9.90 21.12 6.31
CA TYR A 179 -9.70 22.08 5.24
C TYR A 179 -10.98 22.86 4.85
N ILE A 180 -12.16 22.28 5.07
CA ILE A 180 -13.47 22.90 4.90
C ILE A 180 -13.89 23.69 6.14
N LYS A 181 -13.71 23.07 7.31
CA LYS A 181 -14.14 23.65 8.61
C LYS A 181 -13.28 24.86 9.01
N ASN A 182 -12.00 24.84 8.66
CA ASN A 182 -11.00 25.86 9.05
C ASN A 182 -10.15 26.34 7.87
N PRO A 183 -10.75 26.89 6.80
CA PRO A 183 -10.05 27.17 5.54
C PRO A 183 -8.90 28.18 5.69
N GLY A 184 -9.02 29.17 6.60
CA GLY A 184 -7.98 30.17 6.85
C GLY A 184 -6.75 29.57 7.51
N ASP A 185 -6.92 28.84 8.61
CA ASP A 185 -5.83 28.22 9.36
C ASP A 185 -5.17 27.13 8.53
N TYR A 186 -5.96 26.30 7.84
CA TYR A 186 -5.46 25.27 6.95
C TYR A 186 -4.66 25.87 5.78
N GLY A 187 -5.18 26.92 5.12
CA GLY A 187 -4.50 27.58 4.01
C GLY A 187 -3.16 28.18 4.45
N TYR A 188 -3.11 28.82 5.59
CA TYR A 188 -1.86 29.33 6.16
C TYR A 188 -0.86 28.21 6.43
N TYR A 189 -1.28 27.15 7.12
CA TYR A 189 -0.45 25.98 7.43
C TYR A 189 0.10 25.33 6.16
N LYS A 190 -0.76 25.00 5.19
CA LYS A 190 -0.38 24.33 3.94
C LYS A 190 0.67 25.13 3.15
N ASN A 191 0.49 26.46 3.08
CA ASN A 191 1.41 27.34 2.39
C ASN A 191 2.75 27.47 3.13
N ALA A 192 2.72 27.66 4.45
CA ALA A 192 3.91 27.80 5.28
C ALA A 192 4.77 26.51 5.28
N CYS A 193 4.12 25.36 5.18
CA CYS A 193 4.76 24.04 5.10
C CYS A 193 5.56 23.82 3.79
N GLY A 194 5.31 24.62 2.76
CA GLY A 194 6.03 24.56 1.49
C GLY A 194 5.76 23.28 0.67
N ARG A 195 4.66 22.56 0.96
CA ARG A 195 4.29 21.30 0.31
C ARG A 195 4.29 21.42 -1.21
N THR A 196 3.56 22.39 -1.77
CA THR A 196 3.49 22.63 -3.22
C THR A 196 4.87 22.83 -3.85
N LYS A 197 5.72 23.66 -3.22
CA LYS A 197 7.07 23.90 -3.73
C LYS A 197 7.90 22.62 -3.77
N ARG A 198 7.81 21.81 -2.73
CA ARG A 198 8.57 20.54 -2.67
C ARG A 198 8.05 19.52 -3.67
N LEU A 199 6.74 19.35 -3.79
CA LEU A 199 6.15 18.43 -4.79
C LEU A 199 6.58 18.78 -6.21
N LYS A 200 6.53 20.07 -6.57
CA LYS A 200 7.02 20.54 -7.87
C LYS A 200 8.50 20.27 -8.09
N SER A 201 9.33 20.41 -7.05
CA SER A 201 10.76 20.13 -7.18
C SER A 201 11.09 18.64 -7.31
N VAL A 202 10.23 17.77 -6.80
CA VAL A 202 10.39 16.31 -6.86
C VAL A 202 9.84 15.75 -8.17
N TRP A 203 8.60 16.11 -8.50
CA TRP A 203 7.84 15.51 -9.59
C TRP A 203 7.91 16.29 -10.90
N GLY A 204 8.31 17.58 -10.85
CA GLY A 204 8.23 18.52 -11.96
C GLY A 204 6.95 19.34 -11.95
N ASP A 205 6.99 20.52 -12.57
CA ASP A 205 5.84 21.43 -12.60
C ASP A 205 4.68 20.86 -13.42
N GLU A 206 4.94 20.28 -14.56
CA GLU A 206 3.92 19.68 -15.44
C GLU A 206 3.20 18.53 -14.74
N GLU A 207 3.94 17.59 -14.18
CA GLU A 207 3.40 16.48 -13.42
C GLU A 207 2.61 16.95 -12.19
N TYR A 208 3.11 17.98 -11.48
CA TYR A 208 2.39 18.53 -10.34
C TYR A 208 1.01 19.05 -10.76
N TYR A 209 0.90 19.86 -11.81
CA TYR A 209 -0.39 20.38 -12.29
C TYR A 209 -1.30 19.27 -12.79
N CYS A 210 -0.76 18.32 -13.51
CA CYS A 210 -1.45 17.16 -14.00
C CYS A 210 -2.27 16.45 -12.93
N TYR A 211 -1.65 16.17 -11.78
CA TYR A 211 -2.30 15.45 -10.67
C TYR A 211 -3.08 16.34 -9.70
N HIS A 212 -2.95 17.68 -9.78
CA HIS A 212 -3.64 18.62 -8.89
C HIS A 212 -4.74 19.41 -9.58
N ASP A 213 -4.68 19.58 -10.90
CA ASP A 213 -5.71 20.25 -11.70
C ASP A 213 -6.66 19.27 -12.41
N PHE A 214 -6.49 17.97 -12.12
CA PHE A 214 -7.37 16.92 -12.59
C PHE A 214 -7.43 16.75 -14.11
N ASP A 215 -6.31 16.83 -14.78
CA ASP A 215 -6.23 16.43 -16.18
C ASP A 215 -6.18 14.92 -16.30
N THR A 216 -7.31 14.29 -16.64
CA THR A 216 -7.40 12.84 -16.84
C THR A 216 -6.47 12.32 -17.94
N SER A 217 -6.00 13.19 -18.83
CA SER A 217 -5.02 12.85 -19.87
C SER A 217 -3.67 12.42 -19.26
N CYS A 218 -3.36 12.91 -18.06
CA CYS A 218 -2.13 12.58 -17.34
C CYS A 218 -2.07 11.13 -16.82
N PHE A 219 -3.23 10.51 -16.70
CA PHE A 219 -3.34 9.12 -16.29
C PHE A 219 -3.30 8.16 -17.48
N ASN A 220 -3.34 8.66 -18.71
CA ASN A 220 -3.14 7.90 -19.93
C ASN A 220 -1.65 7.94 -20.28
N ASN A 221 -0.86 7.13 -19.57
CA ASN A 221 0.59 7.06 -19.75
C ASN A 221 0.96 6.64 -21.18
N THR A 222 1.28 7.62 -22.00
CA THR A 222 2.14 7.40 -23.15
C THR A 222 3.58 7.45 -22.63
N VAL A 223 4.16 6.31 -22.30
CA VAL A 223 5.59 6.23 -22.03
C VAL A 223 6.30 6.35 -23.36
N VAL A 224 7.06 7.43 -23.55
CA VAL A 224 7.97 7.56 -24.69
C VAL A 224 9.24 6.81 -24.30
N ASN A 225 9.56 5.71 -24.99
CA ASN A 225 10.80 4.98 -24.79
C ASN A 225 12.03 5.82 -25.17
N ALA A 226 13.22 5.36 -24.84
CA ALA A 226 14.48 6.05 -25.13
C ALA A 226 14.69 6.36 -26.61
N ASP A 227 13.94 5.75 -27.51
CA ASP A 227 13.98 5.92 -28.97
C ASP A 227 12.91 6.91 -29.47
N GLY A 228 12.15 7.56 -28.56
CA GLY A 228 11.12 8.53 -28.93
C GLY A 228 9.82 7.93 -29.47
N VAL A 229 9.61 6.61 -29.29
CA VAL A 229 8.40 5.92 -29.74
C VAL A 229 7.38 5.95 -28.59
N GLU A 230 6.17 6.47 -28.87
CA GLU A 230 5.03 6.40 -27.96
C GLU A 230 4.64 4.93 -27.75
N VAL A 231 4.91 4.41 -26.56
CA VAL A 231 4.44 3.08 -26.15
C VAL A 231 3.19 3.33 -25.31
N ASN A 232 2.02 2.97 -25.82
CA ASN A 232 0.82 2.91 -24.99
C ASN A 232 1.14 1.99 -23.82
N ALA A 233 1.07 2.52 -22.61
CA ALA A 233 1.31 1.76 -21.38
C ALA A 233 0.14 0.82 -21.03
N GLU A 234 -0.46 0.16 -21.99
CA GLU A 234 -0.91 -1.21 -21.81
C GLU A 234 0.36 -2.08 -21.72
N VAL A 235 1.14 -1.84 -20.66
CA VAL A 235 2.18 -2.79 -20.29
C VAL A 235 1.46 -4.11 -20.04
N ASN A 236 1.63 -5.01 -20.97
CA ASN A 236 1.18 -6.38 -20.82
C ASN A 236 1.96 -6.94 -19.63
N ARG A 237 1.39 -6.80 -18.41
CA ARG A 237 2.01 -7.15 -17.11
C ARG A 237 2.46 -8.62 -17.03
N LYS A 238 2.23 -9.39 -18.09
CA LYS A 238 2.66 -10.78 -18.22
C LYS A 238 4.13 -10.94 -18.65
N ASP A 239 4.75 -9.90 -19.18
CA ASP A 239 6.08 -10.01 -19.81
C ASP A 239 7.19 -9.21 -19.11
N VAL A 240 6.88 -8.49 -18.03
CA VAL A 240 7.92 -7.89 -17.19
C VAL A 240 8.46 -8.98 -16.27
N PRO A 241 9.73 -9.41 -16.43
CA PRO A 241 10.32 -10.29 -15.44
C PRO A 241 10.33 -9.52 -14.12
N VAL A 242 9.50 -9.97 -13.18
CA VAL A 242 9.56 -9.53 -11.80
C VAL A 242 11.00 -9.70 -11.37
N GLY A 243 11.73 -8.60 -11.27
CA GLY A 243 13.08 -8.61 -10.75
C GLY A 243 12.98 -9.18 -9.35
N THR A 244 13.33 -10.46 -9.19
CA THR A 244 13.36 -11.16 -7.92
C THR A 244 14.49 -10.58 -7.06
N ALA A 245 14.28 -9.39 -6.53
CA ALA A 245 15.07 -8.90 -5.43
C ALA A 245 14.76 -9.80 -4.22
N GLY A 246 15.51 -10.89 -4.11
CA GLY A 246 15.70 -11.59 -2.85
C GLY A 246 14.78 -12.75 -2.49
N LEU A 247 13.80 -13.13 -3.29
CA LEU A 247 13.05 -14.37 -3.01
C LEU A 247 13.81 -15.57 -3.59
N MET A 248 14.28 -16.45 -2.70
CA MET A 248 14.85 -17.73 -3.12
C MET A 248 13.80 -18.50 -3.95
N PRO A 249 14.18 -19.07 -5.12
CA PRO A 249 13.25 -19.87 -5.92
C PRO A 249 12.59 -20.96 -5.06
N GLN A 250 11.31 -21.24 -5.28
CA GLN A 250 10.55 -22.22 -4.49
C GLN A 250 11.25 -23.58 -4.38
N TRP A 251 11.98 -23.99 -5.40
CA TRP A 251 12.75 -25.24 -5.36
C TRP A 251 13.93 -25.20 -4.36
N VAL A 252 14.53 -24.01 -4.11
CA VAL A 252 15.57 -23.83 -3.08
C VAL A 252 14.96 -23.95 -1.69
N ILE A 253 13.78 -23.38 -1.47
CA ILE A 253 13.04 -23.52 -0.19
C ILE A 253 12.68 -24.98 0.04
N ILE A 254 12.20 -25.69 -0.97
CA ILE A 254 11.89 -27.12 -0.90
C ILE A 254 13.15 -27.92 -0.56
N LEU A 255 14.30 -27.65 -1.17
CA LEU A 255 15.56 -28.34 -0.89
C LEU A 255 16.04 -28.08 0.54
N LEU A 256 15.87 -26.87 1.07
CA LEU A 256 16.22 -26.54 2.47
C LEU A 256 15.31 -27.26 3.46
N VAL A 257 14.01 -27.32 3.20
CA VAL A 257 13.05 -28.03 4.07
C VAL A 257 13.29 -29.54 4.04
N VAL A 258 13.50 -30.12 2.86
CA VAL A 258 13.81 -31.56 2.72
C VAL A 258 15.16 -31.87 3.35
N GLY A 259 16.18 -31.05 3.14
CA GLY A 259 17.50 -31.18 3.75
C GLY A 259 17.43 -31.16 5.29
N ALA A 260 16.67 -30.24 5.86
CA ALA A 260 16.46 -30.15 7.31
C ALA A 260 15.74 -31.41 7.87
N ALA A 261 14.72 -31.91 7.16
CA ALA A 261 14.01 -33.12 7.56
C ALA A 261 14.92 -34.36 7.55
N ILE A 262 15.76 -34.49 6.53
CA ILE A 262 16.75 -35.60 6.43
C ILE A 262 17.78 -35.49 7.57
N LEU A 263 18.24 -34.30 7.93
CA LEU A 263 19.20 -34.10 9.01
C LEU A 263 18.60 -34.47 10.36
N VAL A 264 17.33 -34.12 10.61
CA VAL A 264 16.61 -34.51 11.84
C VAL A 264 16.45 -36.02 11.92
N CYS A 265 16.11 -36.71 10.82
CA CYS A 265 16.01 -38.17 10.77
C CYS A 265 17.37 -38.84 11.05
N LEU A 266 18.45 -38.34 10.47
CA LEU A 266 19.80 -38.88 10.70
C LEU A 266 20.26 -38.69 12.15
N LEU A 267 20.01 -37.55 12.77
CA LEU A 267 20.31 -37.27 14.16
C LEU A 267 19.49 -38.18 15.11
N SER A 268 18.21 -38.39 14.81
CA SER A 268 17.34 -39.28 15.56
C SER A 268 17.81 -40.75 15.48
N PHE A 269 18.27 -41.17 14.29
CA PHE A 269 18.81 -42.51 14.10
C PHE A 269 20.15 -42.72 14.83
N CYS A 270 21.01 -41.70 14.88
CA CYS A 270 22.25 -41.73 15.66
C CYS A 270 22.03 -41.78 17.17
N LEU A 271 21.00 -41.06 17.67
CA LEU A 271 20.64 -41.08 19.09
C LEU A 271 20.06 -42.45 19.52
N CYS A 272 19.22 -43.06 18.67
CA CYS A 272 18.69 -44.42 18.93
C CYS A 272 19.78 -45.49 18.98
N LYS A 273 20.89 -45.35 18.24
CA LYS A 273 22.03 -46.30 18.30
C LYS A 273 22.89 -46.13 19.57
N LYS A 274 22.91 -44.93 20.17
CA LYS A 274 23.65 -44.68 21.41
C LYS A 274 22.95 -45.17 22.69
N VAL A 275 21.65 -45.42 22.65
CA VAL A 275 20.84 -45.90 23.81
C VAL A 275 20.81 -47.42 23.87
N LYS A 276 21.31 -48.14 22.85
CA LYS A 276 21.37 -49.64 22.82
C LYS A 276 22.79 -50.21 23.03
N ARG A 277 23.70 -49.44 23.61
CA ARG A 277 25.00 -49.95 24.10
C ARG A 277 25.16 -49.77 25.59
#